data_9ab2e3251171a560a16728e64328d12a
#
_entry.id   9ab2e3251171a560a16728e64328d12a
#
_cell.length_a   1.000
_cell.length_b   1.000
_cell.length_c   1.000
_cell.angle_alpha   90.00
_cell.angle_beta   90.00
_cell.angle_gamma   90.00
#
_symmetry.space_group_name_H-M   'P 1'
#
loop_
_entity.id
_entity.type
_entity.pdbx_description
1 polymer ?
#
loop_
_entity_poly.entity_id
_entity_poly.type
_entity_poly.pdbx_seq_one_letter_code
_entity_poly.pdbx_strand_id
1 'polypeptide(L)'
;MTETTKAAQNRQDGDGAISRDRLIETIKRDWALEMDGVAMYGTLADREKIPERRTIFQKLAEVERKHAEQWAKRLRDLGAEVPTTHSGKAHAVRIADTPGGMQQIILAIEEEERRDVATYLRQLRQIQDEETRAILREVILDEFAHAHTLRRLYTESSPRSVLDYLTRRQRQGTGSWIGDAIYGVNDGLGAIFGIVSGVSGATLGNSKLVLLAGVAGMIASALSMGSGAYLAAKSEREIYEAELQRERAALEAQPQEAKEELAIFYQLKGVPEEDAQKIAEYLAADPAQFLKTMAAEKLNLTEDALSNPITSAVTGSLSTAVGAFIPVLPFFFMSGYPAVIAAAIVSLAAHFAVGAAKSLVTVRSWWSSGWEMTIVGAVEGIVTYLIGIGIGHVGA
;
A
#
# COMPACT_ATOMS: atom_id res chain seq x y z
N MET A 1 -45.52 -33.78 36.54
CA MET A 1 -45.52 -32.74 35.53
C MET A 1 -44.11 -32.78 34.94
N THR A 2 -43.87 -33.41 34.11
CA THR A 2 -43.58 -34.44 33.13
C THR A 2 -43.06 -33.80 31.85
N GLU A 3 -42.01 -34.42 31.34
CA GLU A 3 -41.18 -34.15 30.14
C GLU A 3 -41.92 -33.60 28.90
N THR A 4 -43.22 -33.76 28.85
CA THR A 4 -44.07 -33.27 27.76
C THR A 4 -44.20 -31.74 27.72
N THR A 5 -43.99 -31.03 28.80
CA THR A 5 -44.06 -29.54 28.83
C THR A 5 -42.78 -28.89 28.37
N LYS A 6 -41.61 -29.56 28.51
CA LYS A 6 -40.32 -29.08 27.98
C LYS A 6 -40.21 -29.30 26.47
N ALA A 7 -40.86 -30.37 25.94
CA ALA A 7 -40.88 -30.61 24.48
C ALA A 7 -41.83 -29.68 23.71
N ALA A 8 -42.85 -29.12 24.37
CA ALA A 8 -43.77 -28.16 23.76
C ALA A 8 -43.21 -26.73 23.73
N GLN A 9 -42.37 -26.33 24.70
CA GLN A 9 -41.66 -25.05 24.68
C GLN A 9 -40.54 -24.98 23.60
N ASN A 10 -39.97 -26.14 23.25
CA ASN A 10 -38.94 -26.20 22.18
C ASN A 10 -39.53 -26.26 20.74
N ARG A 11 -40.83 -26.17 20.57
CA ARG A 11 -41.51 -26.16 19.26
C ARG A 11 -42.18 -24.84 18.89
N GLN A 12 -42.06 -23.82 19.73
CA GLN A 12 -42.56 -22.47 19.45
C GLN A 12 -41.50 -21.47 18.99
N ASP A 13 -40.21 -21.86 18.99
CA ASP A 13 -39.16 -21.07 18.32
C ASP A 13 -39.19 -21.39 16.80
N GLY A 14 -40.22 -20.92 16.16
CA GLY A 14 -40.30 -20.86 14.71
C GLY A 14 -39.41 -19.72 14.20
N ASP A 15 -38.67 -20.03 13.16
CA ASP A 15 -37.89 -19.13 12.31
C ASP A 15 -36.57 -18.60 12.88
N GLY A 16 -35.48 -19.35 12.68
CA GLY A 16 -34.13 -18.82 12.47
C GLY A 16 -33.39 -18.15 13.63
N ALA A 17 -34.05 -17.81 14.75
CA ALA A 17 -33.42 -17.10 15.85
C ALA A 17 -32.47 -17.99 16.67
N ILE A 18 -31.25 -17.51 16.93
CA ILE A 18 -30.27 -18.17 17.79
C ILE A 18 -30.82 -18.27 19.22
N SER A 19 -30.69 -19.46 19.84
CA SER A 19 -31.04 -19.63 21.27
C SER A 19 -30.11 -18.79 22.15
N ARG A 20 -30.59 -18.36 23.33
CA ARG A 20 -29.81 -17.57 24.29
C ARG A 20 -28.47 -18.22 24.66
N ASP A 21 -28.45 -19.54 24.88
CA ASP A 21 -27.21 -20.23 25.19
C ASP A 21 -26.20 -20.20 24.06
N ARG A 22 -26.67 -20.29 22.83
CA ARG A 22 -25.87 -20.21 21.62
C ARG A 22 -25.34 -18.77 21.39
N LEU A 23 -26.16 -17.77 21.71
CA LEU A 23 -25.75 -16.37 21.68
C LEU A 23 -24.61 -16.12 22.68
N ILE A 24 -24.75 -16.60 23.91
CA ILE A 24 -23.72 -16.47 24.95
C ILE A 24 -22.40 -17.13 24.50
N GLU A 25 -22.45 -18.33 23.94
CA GLU A 25 -21.25 -19.02 23.46
C GLU A 25 -20.61 -18.31 22.26
N THR A 26 -21.41 -17.70 21.41
CA THR A 26 -20.92 -16.85 20.29
C THR A 26 -20.18 -15.65 20.85
N ILE A 27 -20.79 -14.89 21.75
CA ILE A 27 -20.18 -13.69 22.35
C ILE A 27 -18.90 -14.03 23.15
N LYS A 28 -18.85 -15.20 23.83
CA LYS A 28 -17.62 -15.65 24.49
C LYS A 28 -16.48 -15.89 23.51
N ARG A 29 -16.79 -16.43 22.33
CA ARG A 29 -15.82 -16.63 21.26
C ARG A 29 -15.34 -15.30 20.71
N ASP A 30 -16.26 -14.36 20.45
CA ASP A 30 -15.92 -13.05 19.95
C ASP A 30 -15.05 -12.29 20.96
N TRP A 31 -15.39 -12.32 22.23
CA TRP A 31 -14.54 -11.78 23.29
C TRP A 31 -13.12 -12.37 23.28
N ALA A 32 -12.99 -13.67 23.01
CA ALA A 32 -11.69 -14.34 22.96
C ALA A 32 -10.89 -13.91 21.73
N LEU A 33 -11.52 -13.70 20.59
CA LEU A 33 -10.89 -13.17 19.36
C LEU A 33 -10.30 -11.78 19.61
N GLU A 34 -11.07 -10.86 20.20
CA GLU A 34 -10.59 -9.52 20.52
C GLU A 34 -9.39 -9.56 21.50
N MET A 35 -9.46 -10.42 22.51
CA MET A 35 -8.35 -10.58 23.45
C MET A 35 -7.10 -11.19 22.80
N ASP A 36 -7.28 -12.03 21.78
CA ASP A 36 -6.19 -12.54 20.94
C ASP A 36 -5.59 -11.41 20.10
N GLY A 37 -6.41 -10.51 19.55
CA GLY A 37 -6.00 -9.28 18.87
C GLY A 37 -5.19 -8.35 19.78
N VAL A 38 -5.66 -8.09 21.01
CA VAL A 38 -4.91 -7.31 22.01
C VAL A 38 -3.50 -7.88 22.23
N ALA A 39 -3.39 -9.20 22.38
CA ALA A 39 -2.10 -9.86 22.62
C ALA A 39 -1.20 -9.79 21.37
N MET A 40 -1.76 -9.95 20.19
CA MET A 40 -1.07 -9.88 18.90
C MET A 40 -0.50 -8.49 18.66
N TYR A 41 -1.32 -7.46 18.67
CA TYR A 41 -0.86 -6.08 18.45
C TYR A 41 0.08 -5.59 19.54
N GLY A 42 -0.14 -5.99 20.79
CA GLY A 42 0.80 -5.72 21.89
C GLY A 42 2.18 -6.32 21.63
N THR A 43 2.23 -7.60 21.21
CA THR A 43 3.50 -8.29 20.87
C THR A 43 4.21 -7.62 19.69
N LEU A 44 3.47 -7.17 18.69
CA LEU A 44 4.04 -6.44 17.55
C LEU A 44 4.56 -5.07 17.94
N ALA A 45 3.84 -4.34 18.79
CA ALA A 45 4.29 -3.06 19.33
C ALA A 45 5.61 -3.19 20.09
N ASP A 46 5.76 -4.26 20.90
CA ASP A 46 6.98 -4.53 21.66
C ASP A 46 8.19 -4.87 20.78
N ARG A 47 7.96 -5.53 19.64
CA ARG A 47 9.01 -5.95 18.69
C ARG A 47 9.34 -4.87 17.65
N GLU A 48 8.45 -3.91 17.42
CA GLU A 48 8.64 -2.87 16.40
C GLU A 48 9.67 -1.82 16.83
N LYS A 49 10.64 -1.56 15.97
CA LYS A 49 11.73 -0.61 16.21
C LYS A 49 11.39 0.81 15.76
N ILE A 50 10.47 0.97 14.81
CA ILE A 50 10.06 2.26 14.26
C ILE A 50 8.99 2.87 15.17
N PRO A 51 9.23 4.04 15.81
CA PRO A 51 8.34 4.60 16.83
C PRO A 51 6.91 4.85 16.32
N GLU A 52 6.77 5.31 15.08
CA GLU A 52 5.49 5.62 14.46
C GLU A 52 4.65 4.35 14.28
N ARG A 53 5.25 3.25 13.82
CA ARG A 53 4.57 1.95 13.68
C ARG A 53 4.24 1.34 15.02
N ARG A 54 5.14 1.44 15.99
CA ARG A 54 4.87 1.00 17.36
C ARG A 54 3.61 1.68 17.90
N THR A 55 3.50 3.00 17.73
CA THR A 55 2.33 3.78 18.16
C THR A 55 1.06 3.30 17.49
N ILE A 56 1.11 2.92 16.20
CA ILE A 56 -0.05 2.40 15.49
C ILE A 56 -0.47 1.04 16.06
N PHE A 57 0.46 0.10 16.26
CA PHE A 57 0.13 -1.19 16.89
C PHE A 57 -0.42 -1.03 18.30
N GLN A 58 0.09 -0.08 19.10
CA GLN A 58 -0.47 0.23 20.41
C GLN A 58 -1.92 0.73 20.33
N LYS A 59 -2.24 1.58 19.38
CA LYS A 59 -3.60 2.06 19.15
C LYS A 59 -4.53 0.94 18.71
N LEU A 60 -4.09 0.07 17.79
CA LEU A 60 -4.86 -1.10 17.39
C LEU A 60 -5.16 -1.99 18.60
N ALA A 61 -4.15 -2.32 19.44
CA ALA A 61 -4.36 -3.08 20.67
C ALA A 61 -5.33 -2.39 21.66
N GLU A 62 -5.41 -1.07 21.67
CA GLU A 62 -6.36 -0.32 22.50
C GLU A 62 -7.80 -0.45 21.97
N VAL A 63 -7.99 -0.42 20.65
CA VAL A 63 -9.31 -0.62 20.01
C VAL A 63 -9.80 -2.04 20.28
N GLU A 64 -8.98 -3.08 20.05
CA GLU A 64 -9.33 -4.46 20.37
C GLU A 64 -9.74 -4.64 21.84
N ARG A 65 -9.04 -3.97 22.75
CA ARG A 65 -9.41 -4.01 24.18
C ARG A 65 -10.78 -3.39 24.43
N LYS A 66 -11.12 -2.30 23.74
CA LYS A 66 -12.44 -1.67 23.83
C LYS A 66 -13.53 -2.63 23.34
N HIS A 67 -13.31 -3.33 22.23
CA HIS A 67 -14.23 -4.34 21.73
C HIS A 67 -14.41 -5.49 22.75
N ALA A 68 -13.32 -6.02 23.29
CA ALA A 68 -13.38 -7.05 24.34
C ALA A 68 -14.17 -6.56 25.57
N GLU A 69 -14.04 -5.30 25.97
CA GLU A 69 -14.81 -4.72 27.09
C GLU A 69 -16.30 -4.61 26.74
N GLN A 70 -16.68 -4.27 25.52
CA GLN A 70 -18.06 -4.26 25.05
C GLN A 70 -18.68 -5.66 25.10
N TRP A 71 -17.96 -6.68 24.59
CA TRP A 71 -18.40 -8.08 24.68
C TRP A 71 -18.50 -8.57 26.11
N ALA A 72 -17.53 -8.23 26.96
CA ALA A 72 -17.56 -8.58 28.38
C ALA A 72 -18.76 -7.95 29.12
N LYS A 73 -19.10 -6.70 28.79
CA LYS A 73 -20.30 -6.05 29.29
C LYS A 73 -21.55 -6.79 28.82
N ARG A 74 -21.64 -7.13 27.53
CA ARG A 74 -22.79 -7.86 26.99
C ARG A 74 -22.98 -9.22 27.61
N LEU A 75 -21.93 -9.97 27.88
CA LEU A 75 -21.99 -11.23 28.61
C LEU A 75 -22.59 -11.04 30.01
N ARG A 76 -22.15 -10.01 30.76
CA ARG A 76 -22.70 -9.69 32.09
C ARG A 76 -24.18 -9.32 32.00
N ASP A 77 -24.59 -8.53 31.04
CA ASP A 77 -25.99 -8.13 30.82
C ASP A 77 -26.88 -9.36 30.50
N LEU A 78 -26.31 -10.37 29.84
CA LEU A 78 -26.95 -11.68 29.61
C LEU A 78 -26.85 -12.64 30.82
N GLY A 79 -26.27 -12.21 31.96
CA GLY A 79 -26.09 -13.04 33.15
C GLY A 79 -25.08 -14.18 32.98
N ALA A 80 -24.14 -14.03 32.04
CA ALA A 80 -23.09 -15.02 31.80
C ALA A 80 -21.76 -14.56 32.38
N GLU A 81 -20.90 -15.53 32.71
CA GLU A 81 -19.54 -15.24 33.15
C GLU A 81 -18.64 -14.91 31.97
N VAL A 82 -17.80 -13.87 32.17
CA VAL A 82 -16.76 -13.50 31.18
C VAL A 82 -15.62 -14.49 31.25
N PRO A 83 -15.13 -15.05 30.13
CA PRO A 83 -14.00 -15.98 30.17
C PRO A 83 -12.76 -15.34 30.79
N THR A 84 -11.95 -16.12 31.48
CA THR A 84 -10.68 -15.66 32.09
C THR A 84 -9.46 -16.09 31.31
N THR A 85 -9.63 -16.95 30.31
CA THR A 85 -8.57 -17.52 29.49
C THR A 85 -8.90 -17.35 27.99
N HIS A 86 -7.88 -17.01 27.22
CA HIS A 86 -7.92 -16.93 25.74
C HIS A 86 -6.60 -17.45 25.19
N SER A 87 -6.56 -17.74 23.89
CA SER A 87 -5.39 -18.34 23.21
C SER A 87 -4.31 -17.32 22.82
N GLY A 88 -4.53 -16.04 23.06
CA GLY A 88 -3.83 -14.90 22.47
C GLY A 88 -2.30 -14.95 22.49
N LYS A 89 -1.67 -15.43 23.57
CA LYS A 89 -0.20 -15.51 23.60
C LYS A 89 0.38 -16.49 22.59
N ALA A 90 -0.21 -17.67 22.43
CA ALA A 90 0.27 -18.68 21.49
C ALA A 90 0.00 -18.23 20.04
N HIS A 91 -1.11 -17.56 19.81
CA HIS A 91 -1.49 -17.00 18.54
C HIS A 91 -0.57 -15.82 18.14
N ALA A 92 -0.39 -14.85 19.03
CA ALA A 92 0.49 -13.71 18.84
C ALA A 92 1.94 -14.12 18.53
N VAL A 93 2.46 -15.17 19.19
CA VAL A 93 3.80 -15.71 18.91
C VAL A 93 3.89 -16.29 17.50
N ARG A 94 2.89 -17.07 17.07
CA ARG A 94 2.88 -17.63 15.70
C ARG A 94 2.91 -16.54 14.65
N ILE A 95 2.08 -15.52 14.77
CA ILE A 95 2.04 -14.39 13.84
C ILE A 95 3.37 -13.65 13.85
N ALA A 96 3.91 -13.31 15.02
CA ALA A 96 5.16 -12.59 15.15
C ALA A 96 6.40 -13.36 14.68
N ASP A 97 6.31 -14.69 14.60
CA ASP A 97 7.37 -15.58 14.11
C ASP A 97 7.17 -15.99 12.63
N THR A 98 6.22 -15.39 11.92
CA THR A 98 6.00 -15.65 10.49
C THR A 98 7.29 -15.36 9.70
N PRO A 99 7.79 -16.31 8.90
CA PRO A 99 8.97 -16.09 8.06
C PRO A 99 8.75 -14.98 7.03
N GLY A 100 9.79 -14.19 6.75
CA GLY A 100 9.73 -13.14 5.73
C GLY A 100 9.69 -11.70 6.29
N GLY A 101 9.75 -11.55 7.62
CA GLY A 101 9.82 -10.25 8.29
C GLY A 101 8.47 -9.54 8.41
N MET A 102 8.51 -8.27 8.84
CA MET A 102 7.31 -7.48 9.18
C MET A 102 6.26 -7.44 8.07
N GLN A 103 6.69 -7.44 6.83
CA GLN A 103 5.81 -7.44 5.67
C GLN A 103 4.90 -8.67 5.61
N GLN A 104 5.47 -9.86 5.81
CA GLN A 104 4.71 -11.11 5.81
C GLN A 104 3.80 -11.22 7.03
N ILE A 105 4.26 -10.67 8.15
CA ILE A 105 3.46 -10.59 9.38
C ILE A 105 2.21 -9.74 9.13
N ILE A 106 2.36 -8.55 8.55
CA ILE A 106 1.22 -7.66 8.25
C ILE A 106 0.23 -8.31 7.27
N LEU A 107 0.73 -9.00 6.23
CA LEU A 107 -0.14 -9.72 5.30
C LEU A 107 -0.92 -10.87 5.99
N ALA A 108 -0.27 -11.59 6.91
CA ALA A 108 -0.93 -12.64 7.67
C ALA A 108 -2.04 -12.09 8.57
N ILE A 109 -1.80 -10.94 9.20
CA ILE A 109 -2.79 -10.25 10.03
C ILE A 109 -3.95 -9.72 9.17
N GLU A 110 -3.68 -9.07 8.03
CA GLU A 110 -4.73 -8.59 7.12
C GLU A 110 -5.65 -9.73 6.65
N GLU A 111 -5.10 -10.92 6.41
CA GLU A 111 -5.90 -12.10 6.06
C GLU A 111 -6.73 -12.60 7.25
N GLU A 112 -6.25 -12.46 8.47
CA GLU A 112 -6.97 -12.84 9.69
C GLU A 112 -8.12 -11.88 9.96
N GLU A 113 -7.90 -10.57 9.93
CA GLU A 113 -8.91 -9.52 10.04
C GLU A 113 -10.06 -9.72 9.04
N ARG A 114 -9.74 -10.08 7.80
CA ARG A 114 -10.78 -10.40 6.80
C ARG A 114 -11.65 -11.59 7.16
N ARG A 115 -11.09 -12.62 7.80
CA ARG A 115 -11.85 -13.78 8.27
C ARG A 115 -12.75 -13.42 9.44
N ASP A 116 -12.30 -12.55 10.31
CA ASP A 116 -13.05 -12.10 11.47
C ASP A 116 -14.23 -11.23 11.02
N VAL A 117 -14.02 -10.29 10.10
CA VAL A 117 -15.09 -9.56 9.43
C VAL A 117 -16.13 -10.49 8.82
N ALA A 118 -15.71 -11.50 8.05
CA ALA A 118 -16.65 -12.47 7.44
C ALA A 118 -17.41 -13.28 8.51
N THR A 119 -16.81 -13.52 9.67
CA THR A 119 -17.46 -14.21 10.77
C THR A 119 -18.48 -13.30 11.44
N TYR A 120 -18.14 -12.05 11.75
CA TYR A 120 -19.05 -11.06 12.32
C TYR A 120 -20.23 -10.74 11.41
N LEU A 121 -20.01 -10.65 10.10
CA LEU A 121 -21.10 -10.47 9.12
C LEU A 121 -22.09 -11.63 9.11
N ARG A 122 -21.60 -12.89 9.24
CA ARG A 122 -22.49 -14.07 9.37
C ARG A 122 -23.28 -14.05 10.68
N GLN A 123 -22.66 -13.64 11.78
CA GLN A 123 -23.32 -13.50 13.07
C GLN A 123 -24.40 -12.42 13.04
N LEU A 124 -24.10 -11.25 12.40
CA LEU A 124 -25.04 -10.13 12.27
C LEU A 124 -26.35 -10.56 11.62
N ARG A 125 -26.31 -11.54 10.69
CA ARG A 125 -27.50 -12.10 10.04
C ARG A 125 -28.29 -13.08 10.93
N GLN A 126 -27.59 -13.82 11.79
CA GLN A 126 -28.20 -14.86 12.60
C GLN A 126 -28.72 -14.36 13.95
N ILE A 127 -28.13 -13.27 14.44
CA ILE A 127 -28.45 -12.68 15.74
C ILE A 127 -29.55 -11.64 15.56
N GLN A 128 -30.67 -11.83 16.27
CA GLN A 128 -31.79 -10.87 16.27
C GLN A 128 -31.76 -9.91 17.46
N ASP A 129 -30.88 -10.15 18.43
CA ASP A 129 -30.70 -9.31 19.60
C ASP A 129 -30.08 -7.98 19.23
N GLU A 130 -30.83 -6.88 19.32
CA GLU A 130 -30.45 -5.58 18.78
C GLU A 130 -29.23 -4.97 19.50
N GLU A 131 -29.07 -5.21 20.79
CA GLU A 131 -27.86 -4.73 21.51
C GLU A 131 -26.59 -5.43 21.03
N THR A 132 -26.66 -6.77 20.82
CA THR A 132 -25.54 -7.52 20.25
C THR A 132 -25.27 -7.11 18.80
N ARG A 133 -26.31 -6.86 18.02
CA ARG A 133 -26.19 -6.36 16.64
C ARG A 133 -25.52 -4.98 16.57
N ALA A 134 -25.83 -4.10 17.53
CA ALA A 134 -25.20 -2.78 17.60
C ALA A 134 -23.69 -2.89 17.86
N ILE A 135 -23.27 -3.78 18.76
CA ILE A 135 -21.86 -4.06 19.04
C ILE A 135 -21.20 -4.64 17.78
N LEU A 136 -21.82 -5.64 17.14
CA LEU A 136 -21.29 -6.25 15.91
C LEU A 136 -21.05 -5.22 14.80
N ARG A 137 -21.99 -4.28 14.60
CA ARG A 137 -21.82 -3.22 13.60
C ARG A 137 -20.61 -2.33 13.91
N GLU A 138 -20.44 -1.92 15.17
CA GLU A 138 -19.30 -1.09 15.59
C GLU A 138 -17.99 -1.85 15.37
N VAL A 139 -17.88 -3.10 15.82
CA VAL A 139 -16.69 -3.95 15.66
C VAL A 139 -16.36 -4.14 14.19
N ILE A 140 -17.32 -4.52 13.34
CA ILE A 140 -17.11 -4.70 11.90
C ILE A 140 -16.53 -3.44 11.24
N LEU A 141 -17.03 -2.26 11.62
CA LEU A 141 -16.55 -0.99 11.08
C LEU A 141 -15.09 -0.72 11.47
N ASP A 142 -14.74 -1.00 12.73
CA ASP A 142 -13.38 -0.83 13.23
C ASP A 142 -12.40 -1.85 12.61
N GLU A 143 -12.81 -3.13 12.39
CA GLU A 143 -12.01 -4.15 11.72
C GLU A 143 -11.65 -3.78 10.27
N PHE A 144 -12.59 -3.20 9.53
CA PHE A 144 -12.29 -2.64 8.21
C PHE A 144 -11.25 -1.51 8.29
N ALA A 145 -11.35 -0.65 9.29
CA ALA A 145 -10.38 0.42 9.51
C ALA A 145 -8.99 -0.14 9.88
N HIS A 146 -8.93 -1.23 10.64
CA HIS A 146 -7.70 -1.95 10.97
C HIS A 146 -7.02 -2.50 9.72
N ALA A 147 -7.74 -3.26 8.90
CA ALA A 147 -7.22 -3.82 7.64
C ALA A 147 -6.67 -2.72 6.72
N HIS A 148 -7.38 -1.59 6.59
CA HIS A 148 -6.91 -0.43 5.82
C HIS A 148 -5.65 0.21 6.42
N THR A 149 -5.58 0.34 7.74
CA THR A 149 -4.41 0.89 8.46
C THR A 149 -3.19 0.00 8.29
N LEU A 150 -3.35 -1.33 8.43
CA LEU A 150 -2.30 -2.32 8.22
C LEU A 150 -1.76 -2.30 6.79
N ARG A 151 -2.64 -2.23 5.80
CA ARG A 151 -2.26 -2.10 4.39
C ARG A 151 -1.43 -0.84 4.14
N ARG A 152 -1.77 0.28 4.78
CA ARG A 152 -0.96 1.51 4.70
C ARG A 152 0.42 1.33 5.31
N LEU A 153 0.53 0.68 6.46
CA LEU A 153 1.82 0.38 7.11
C LEU A 153 2.75 -0.45 6.21
N TYR A 154 2.18 -1.33 5.41
CA TYR A 154 2.90 -2.15 4.46
C TYR A 154 3.37 -1.37 3.24
N THR A 155 2.50 -0.56 2.63
CA THR A 155 2.82 0.25 1.45
C THR A 155 3.79 1.40 1.76
N GLU A 156 3.72 1.97 2.96
CA GLU A 156 4.58 3.06 3.41
C GLU A 156 5.95 2.58 3.93
N SER A 157 6.20 1.26 3.97
CA SER A 157 7.36 0.67 4.65
C SER A 157 8.68 0.73 3.88
N SER A 158 8.69 1.16 2.62
CA SER A 158 9.94 1.42 1.91
C SER A 158 10.02 2.90 1.51
N PRO A 159 11.23 3.51 1.53
CA PRO A 159 11.41 4.87 1.01
C PRO A 159 10.96 5.02 -0.45
N ARG A 160 10.98 3.92 -1.22
CA ARG A 160 10.42 3.85 -2.58
C ARG A 160 8.90 3.85 -2.57
N SER A 161 8.24 3.19 -1.63
CA SER A 161 6.78 3.14 -1.57
C SER A 161 6.15 4.43 -1.05
N VAL A 162 6.86 5.22 -0.23
CA VAL A 162 6.41 6.57 0.14
C VAL A 162 6.45 7.50 -1.07
N LEU A 163 7.51 7.43 -1.87
CA LEU A 163 7.60 8.15 -3.15
C LEU A 163 6.53 7.67 -4.14
N ASP A 164 6.32 6.36 -4.26
CA ASP A 164 5.27 5.77 -5.09
C ASP A 164 3.87 6.14 -4.59
N TYR A 165 3.63 6.16 -3.27
CA TYR A 165 2.34 6.57 -2.70
C TYR A 165 2.07 8.06 -2.92
N LEU A 166 3.05 8.93 -2.66
CA LEU A 166 2.93 10.36 -2.92
C LEU A 166 2.73 10.63 -4.42
N THR A 167 3.40 9.88 -5.28
CA THR A 167 3.25 9.94 -6.72
C THR A 167 1.89 9.37 -7.17
N ARG A 168 1.39 8.28 -6.58
CA ARG A 168 0.10 7.66 -6.90
C ARG A 168 -1.10 8.51 -6.44
N ARG A 169 -1.03 9.15 -5.28
CA ARG A 169 -2.09 10.07 -4.81
C ARG A 169 -2.20 11.30 -5.69
N GLN A 170 -1.10 11.74 -6.32
CA GLN A 170 -1.11 12.75 -7.36
C GLN A 170 -1.60 12.22 -8.72
N ARG A 171 -1.53 10.90 -8.97
CA ARG A 171 -1.94 10.24 -10.23
C ARG A 171 -3.46 10.16 -10.45
N GLN A 172 -4.29 10.40 -9.45
CA GLN A 172 -5.76 10.43 -9.61
C GLN A 172 -6.29 11.66 -10.38
N GLY A 173 -5.41 12.52 -10.92
CA GLY A 173 -5.75 13.61 -11.83
C GLY A 173 -4.80 13.62 -13.02
N THR A 174 -5.31 13.62 -14.21
CA THR A 174 -4.79 13.94 -15.59
C THR A 174 -3.28 14.14 -15.86
N GLY A 175 -2.35 13.71 -14.99
CA GLY A 175 -0.92 14.00 -15.05
C GLY A 175 0.04 12.85 -14.81
N SER A 176 -0.41 11.58 -14.82
CA SER A 176 0.45 10.46 -14.41
C SER A 176 1.73 10.33 -15.27
N TRP A 177 1.62 10.49 -16.57
CA TRP A 177 2.75 10.40 -17.50
C TRP A 177 3.78 11.53 -17.34
N ILE A 178 3.35 12.74 -16.91
CA ILE A 178 4.26 13.89 -16.67
C ILE A 178 5.17 13.59 -15.49
N GLY A 179 4.63 13.05 -14.40
CA GLY A 179 5.42 12.63 -13.23
C GLY A 179 6.45 11.55 -13.59
N ASP A 180 6.04 10.54 -14.37
CA ASP A 180 6.91 9.47 -14.83
C ASP A 180 8.00 10.00 -15.77
N ALA A 181 7.66 10.93 -16.66
CA ALA A 181 8.61 11.56 -17.55
C ALA A 181 9.64 12.41 -16.79
N ILE A 182 9.21 13.22 -15.82
CA ILE A 182 10.11 14.03 -14.98
C ILE A 182 11.06 13.12 -14.19
N TYR A 183 10.53 12.03 -13.61
CA TYR A 183 11.35 11.06 -12.88
C TYR A 183 12.35 10.35 -13.79
N GLY A 184 11.92 9.89 -14.96
CA GLY A 184 12.81 9.23 -15.94
C GLY A 184 13.91 10.16 -16.43
N VAL A 185 13.60 11.42 -16.76
CA VAL A 185 14.60 12.42 -17.17
C VAL A 185 15.61 12.65 -16.03
N ASN A 186 15.14 12.78 -14.79
CA ASN A 186 16.02 12.97 -13.63
C ASN A 186 16.95 11.78 -13.40
N ASP A 187 16.41 10.55 -13.46
CA ASP A 187 17.18 9.32 -13.27
C ASP A 187 18.29 9.18 -14.33
N GLY A 188 17.94 9.39 -15.61
CA GLY A 188 18.91 9.35 -16.69
C GLY A 188 19.97 10.45 -16.57
N LEU A 189 19.56 11.68 -16.23
CA LEU A 189 20.45 12.81 -16.06
C LEU A 189 21.46 12.58 -14.95
N GLY A 190 21.02 12.18 -13.75
CA GLY A 190 21.87 11.92 -12.60
C GLY A 190 22.83 10.75 -12.85
N ALA A 191 22.29 9.60 -13.23
CA ALA A 191 23.11 8.40 -13.46
C ALA A 191 24.23 8.64 -14.49
N ILE A 192 23.92 9.30 -15.61
CA ILE A 192 24.90 9.52 -16.68
C ILE A 192 25.82 10.69 -16.38
N PHE A 193 25.35 11.72 -15.69
CA PHE A 193 26.22 12.76 -15.18
C PHE A 193 27.25 12.20 -14.20
N GLY A 194 26.87 11.29 -13.33
CA GLY A 194 27.78 10.55 -12.44
C GLY A 194 28.82 9.74 -13.21
N ILE A 195 28.42 9.00 -14.26
CA ILE A 195 29.36 8.23 -15.11
C ILE A 195 30.32 9.16 -15.85
N VAL A 196 29.80 10.22 -16.50
CA VAL A 196 30.60 11.21 -17.24
C VAL A 196 31.61 11.87 -16.31
N SER A 197 31.20 12.28 -15.12
CA SER A 197 32.09 12.90 -14.12
C SER A 197 33.13 11.91 -13.63
N GLY A 198 32.73 10.70 -13.23
CA GLY A 198 33.65 9.68 -12.72
C GLY A 198 34.71 9.24 -13.75
N VAL A 199 34.30 8.96 -14.97
CA VAL A 199 35.23 8.59 -16.06
C VAL A 199 36.13 9.77 -16.43
N SER A 200 35.58 11.01 -16.41
CA SER A 200 36.42 12.20 -16.64
C SER A 200 37.53 12.36 -15.59
N GLY A 201 37.21 12.13 -14.30
CA GLY A 201 38.17 12.11 -13.23
C GLY A 201 39.25 11.03 -13.37
N ALA A 202 38.82 9.79 -13.71
CA ALA A 202 39.72 8.66 -13.83
C ALA A 202 40.67 8.75 -15.04
N THR A 203 40.23 9.40 -16.14
CA THR A 203 40.92 9.38 -17.43
C THR A 203 41.52 10.75 -17.82
N LEU A 204 41.61 11.70 -16.87
CA LEU A 204 42.05 13.08 -17.09
C LEU A 204 41.31 13.76 -18.28
N GLY A 205 40.02 13.48 -18.40
CA GLY A 205 39.14 14.06 -19.43
C GLY A 205 39.31 13.44 -20.82
N ASN A 206 39.72 12.18 -20.93
CA ASN A 206 39.78 11.48 -22.22
C ASN A 206 38.38 11.34 -22.85
N SER A 207 38.08 12.24 -23.79
CA SER A 207 36.75 12.40 -24.38
C SER A 207 36.22 11.14 -25.06
N LYS A 208 37.09 10.29 -25.65
CA LYS A 208 36.65 9.03 -26.28
C LYS A 208 36.13 8.04 -25.26
N LEU A 209 36.84 7.90 -24.14
CA LEU A 209 36.41 7.00 -23.05
C LEU A 209 35.15 7.50 -22.36
N VAL A 210 35.08 8.81 -22.10
CA VAL A 210 33.89 9.45 -21.50
C VAL A 210 32.69 9.29 -22.40
N LEU A 211 32.83 9.56 -23.72
CA LEU A 211 31.75 9.40 -24.69
C LEU A 211 31.26 7.94 -24.78
N LEU A 212 32.22 7.00 -24.86
CA LEU A 212 31.89 5.56 -24.91
C LEU A 212 31.13 5.13 -23.67
N ALA A 213 31.64 5.47 -22.47
CA ALA A 213 31.01 5.13 -21.20
C ALA A 213 29.65 5.80 -21.03
N GLY A 214 29.55 7.09 -21.38
CA GLY A 214 28.30 7.85 -21.34
C GLY A 214 27.21 7.28 -22.25
N VAL A 215 27.53 6.95 -23.51
CA VAL A 215 26.58 6.36 -24.45
C VAL A 215 26.17 4.94 -24.01
N ALA A 216 27.14 4.12 -23.61
CA ALA A 216 26.84 2.77 -23.11
C ALA A 216 25.96 2.83 -21.86
N GLY A 217 26.27 3.71 -20.91
CA GLY A 217 25.48 3.95 -19.71
C GLY A 217 24.07 4.47 -20.02
N MET A 218 23.94 5.41 -20.98
CA MET A 218 22.64 5.92 -21.44
C MET A 218 21.73 4.78 -21.96
N ILE A 219 22.25 3.92 -22.82
CA ILE A 219 21.50 2.79 -23.37
C ILE A 219 21.10 1.82 -22.23
N ALA A 220 22.05 1.47 -21.37
CA ALA A 220 21.80 0.57 -20.26
C ALA A 220 20.76 1.12 -19.28
N SER A 221 20.86 2.41 -18.89
CA SER A 221 19.91 3.07 -18.00
C SER A 221 18.52 3.14 -18.62
N ALA A 222 18.41 3.54 -19.88
CA ALA A 222 17.12 3.61 -20.58
C ALA A 222 16.43 2.23 -20.67
N LEU A 223 17.17 1.17 -21.01
CA LEU A 223 16.63 -0.20 -21.08
C LEU A 223 16.23 -0.72 -19.68
N SER A 224 17.04 -0.43 -18.66
CA SER A 224 16.74 -0.80 -17.27
C SER A 224 15.47 -0.12 -16.77
N MET A 225 15.33 1.18 -17.01
CA MET A 225 14.14 1.94 -16.63
C MET A 225 12.90 1.40 -17.35
N GLY A 226 12.99 1.15 -18.65
CA GLY A 226 11.86 0.63 -19.43
C GLY A 226 11.41 -0.75 -18.97
N SER A 227 12.36 -1.67 -18.73
CA SER A 227 12.05 -3.01 -18.23
C SER A 227 11.47 -2.97 -16.82
N GLY A 228 11.99 -2.13 -15.94
CA GLY A 228 11.46 -1.91 -14.59
C GLY A 228 10.04 -1.35 -14.61
N ALA A 229 9.79 -0.33 -15.45
CA ALA A 229 8.45 0.25 -15.61
C ALA A 229 7.44 -0.74 -16.20
N TYR A 230 7.87 -1.57 -17.17
CA TYR A 230 7.05 -2.65 -17.71
C TYR A 230 6.63 -3.65 -16.63
N LEU A 231 7.62 -4.17 -15.89
CA LEU A 231 7.37 -5.18 -14.86
C LEU A 231 6.49 -4.63 -13.72
N ALA A 232 6.72 -3.39 -13.31
CA ALA A 232 5.91 -2.75 -12.28
C ALA A 232 4.45 -2.62 -12.71
N ALA A 233 4.18 -2.06 -13.89
CA ALA A 233 2.83 -1.90 -14.41
C ALA A 233 2.14 -3.26 -14.70
N LYS A 234 2.91 -4.26 -15.14
CA LYS A 234 2.40 -5.62 -15.35
C LYS A 234 2.01 -6.28 -14.03
N SER A 235 2.88 -6.20 -13.02
CA SER A 235 2.60 -6.76 -11.69
C SER A 235 1.38 -6.10 -11.03
N GLU A 236 1.22 -4.78 -11.16
CA GLU A 236 0.00 -4.10 -10.68
C GLU A 236 -1.27 -4.66 -11.33
N ARG A 237 -1.23 -4.88 -12.63
CA ARG A 237 -2.36 -5.44 -13.38
C ARG A 237 -2.65 -6.89 -12.97
N GLU A 238 -1.62 -7.71 -12.82
CA GLU A 238 -1.76 -9.11 -12.38
C GLU A 238 -2.35 -9.20 -10.96
N ILE A 239 -1.94 -8.33 -10.04
CA ILE A 239 -2.52 -8.23 -8.69
C ILE A 239 -3.99 -7.83 -8.77
N TYR A 240 -4.33 -6.80 -9.54
CA TYR A 240 -5.70 -6.36 -9.72
C TYR A 240 -6.59 -7.48 -10.30
N GLU A 241 -6.14 -8.17 -11.35
CA GLU A 241 -6.88 -9.28 -11.98
C GLU A 241 -7.07 -10.45 -11.01
N ALA A 242 -6.06 -10.80 -10.20
CA ALA A 242 -6.16 -11.85 -9.20
C ALA A 242 -7.18 -11.49 -8.10
N GLU A 243 -7.18 -10.25 -7.62
CA GLU A 243 -8.16 -9.80 -6.63
C GLU A 243 -9.57 -9.74 -7.21
N LEU A 244 -9.73 -9.28 -8.46
CA LEU A 244 -11.02 -9.31 -9.14
C LEU A 244 -11.59 -10.73 -9.26
N GLN A 245 -10.74 -11.72 -9.52
CA GLN A 245 -11.16 -13.13 -9.56
C GLN A 245 -11.57 -13.66 -8.19
N ARG A 246 -10.86 -13.27 -7.12
CA ARG A 246 -11.24 -13.62 -5.74
C ARG A 246 -12.59 -13.01 -5.35
N GLU A 247 -12.79 -11.71 -5.64
CA GLU A 247 -14.07 -11.05 -5.37
C GLU A 247 -15.21 -11.65 -6.17
N ARG A 248 -14.95 -12.04 -7.43
CA ARG A 248 -15.95 -12.76 -8.25
C ARG A 248 -16.34 -14.09 -7.62
N ALA A 249 -15.37 -14.88 -7.20
CA ALA A 249 -15.62 -16.16 -6.53
C ALA A 249 -16.38 -15.98 -5.21
N ALA A 250 -16.06 -14.95 -4.44
CA ALA A 250 -16.79 -14.62 -3.21
C ALA A 250 -18.23 -14.18 -3.49
N LEU A 251 -18.45 -13.34 -4.50
CA LEU A 251 -19.78 -12.91 -4.92
C LEU A 251 -20.64 -14.08 -5.42
N GLU A 252 -20.08 -15.01 -6.18
CA GLU A 252 -20.78 -16.20 -6.67
C GLU A 252 -21.12 -17.17 -5.53
N ALA A 253 -20.21 -17.33 -4.56
CA ALA A 253 -20.43 -18.21 -3.41
C ALA A 253 -21.43 -17.64 -2.39
N GLN A 254 -21.37 -16.34 -2.12
CA GLN A 254 -22.12 -15.68 -1.05
C GLN A 254 -22.63 -14.28 -1.47
N PRO A 255 -23.58 -14.19 -2.41
CA PRO A 255 -24.03 -12.90 -2.97
C PRO A 255 -24.58 -11.93 -1.93
N GLN A 256 -25.22 -12.45 -0.87
CA GLN A 256 -25.81 -11.61 0.17
C GLN A 256 -24.74 -11.02 1.08
N GLU A 257 -23.69 -11.79 1.40
CA GLU A 257 -22.55 -11.29 2.19
C GLU A 257 -21.84 -10.16 1.46
N ALA A 258 -21.60 -10.32 0.17
CA ALA A 258 -20.95 -9.30 -0.63
C ALA A 258 -21.74 -7.98 -0.67
N LYS A 259 -23.09 -8.05 -0.71
CA LYS A 259 -23.95 -6.85 -0.64
C LYS A 259 -23.85 -6.15 0.70
N GLU A 260 -23.90 -6.91 1.78
CA GLU A 260 -23.78 -6.37 3.14
C GLU A 260 -22.42 -5.73 3.36
N GLU A 261 -21.36 -6.38 2.86
CA GLU A 261 -20.00 -5.83 2.90
C GLU A 261 -19.92 -4.50 2.15
N LEU A 262 -20.47 -4.40 0.94
CA LEU A 262 -20.51 -3.15 0.19
C LEU A 262 -21.30 -2.06 0.92
N ALA A 263 -22.44 -2.40 1.54
CA ALA A 263 -23.22 -1.47 2.33
C ALA A 263 -22.41 -0.91 3.51
N ILE A 264 -21.62 -1.76 4.18
CA ILE A 264 -20.74 -1.34 5.27
C ILE A 264 -19.65 -0.38 4.76
N PHE A 265 -19.03 -0.61 3.59
CA PHE A 265 -18.09 0.35 3.00
C PHE A 265 -18.70 1.74 2.78
N TYR A 266 -19.98 1.80 2.39
CA TYR A 266 -20.66 3.10 2.26
C TYR A 266 -20.98 3.72 3.62
N GLN A 267 -21.31 2.92 4.63
CA GLN A 267 -21.49 3.42 6.00
C GLN A 267 -20.20 4.02 6.56
N LEU A 268 -19.04 3.39 6.32
CA LEU A 268 -17.72 3.95 6.64
C LEU A 268 -17.45 5.32 6.01
N LYS A 269 -18.08 5.58 4.88
CA LYS A 269 -18.02 6.90 4.21
C LYS A 269 -19.05 7.90 4.73
N GLY A 270 -19.82 7.53 5.76
CA GLY A 270 -20.82 8.38 6.39
C GLY A 270 -22.22 8.30 5.77
N VAL A 271 -22.48 7.30 4.90
CA VAL A 271 -23.82 7.09 4.35
C VAL A 271 -24.68 6.40 5.42
N PRO A 272 -25.92 6.86 5.69
CA PRO A 272 -26.84 6.19 6.62
C PRO A 272 -27.08 4.72 6.21
N GLU A 273 -27.27 3.82 7.19
CA GLU A 273 -27.41 2.36 6.96
C GLU A 273 -28.46 2.03 5.90
N GLU A 274 -29.65 2.64 5.99
CA GLU A 274 -30.77 2.40 5.07
C GLU A 274 -30.41 2.77 3.62
N ASP A 275 -29.71 3.88 3.41
CA ASP A 275 -29.29 4.34 2.10
C ASP A 275 -28.11 3.53 1.57
N ALA A 276 -27.18 3.12 2.43
CA ALA A 276 -26.07 2.24 2.07
C ALA A 276 -26.56 0.88 1.59
N GLN A 277 -27.58 0.31 2.25
CA GLN A 277 -28.22 -0.94 1.80
C GLN A 277 -28.88 -0.78 0.43
N LYS A 278 -29.64 0.30 0.21
CA LYS A 278 -30.27 0.58 -1.10
C LYS A 278 -29.23 0.74 -2.22
N ILE A 279 -28.11 1.40 -1.94
CA ILE A 279 -27.01 1.55 -2.89
C ILE A 279 -26.41 0.19 -3.23
N ALA A 280 -26.13 -0.64 -2.23
CA ALA A 280 -25.57 -1.97 -2.43
C ALA A 280 -26.53 -2.88 -3.24
N GLU A 281 -27.84 -2.85 -2.96
CA GLU A 281 -28.84 -3.57 -3.72
C GLU A 281 -28.94 -3.10 -5.17
N TYR A 282 -28.93 -1.78 -5.39
CA TYR A 282 -28.95 -1.19 -6.73
C TYR A 282 -27.75 -1.61 -7.56
N LEU A 283 -26.55 -1.55 -6.98
CA LEU A 283 -25.31 -1.95 -7.64
C LEU A 283 -25.28 -3.46 -7.91
N ALA A 284 -25.83 -4.27 -7.00
CA ALA A 284 -25.91 -5.72 -7.16
C ALA A 284 -26.83 -6.19 -8.29
N ALA A 285 -27.66 -5.32 -8.84
CA ALA A 285 -28.46 -5.62 -10.02
C ALA A 285 -27.60 -5.83 -11.28
N ASP A 286 -26.40 -5.23 -11.33
CA ASP A 286 -25.38 -5.47 -12.37
C ASP A 286 -24.13 -6.10 -11.74
N PRO A 287 -23.92 -7.42 -11.88
CA PRO A 287 -22.78 -8.14 -11.30
C PRO A 287 -21.42 -7.59 -11.75
N ALA A 288 -21.31 -7.06 -12.97
CA ALA A 288 -20.05 -6.51 -13.46
C ALA A 288 -19.74 -5.17 -12.79
N GLN A 289 -20.75 -4.30 -12.65
CA GLN A 289 -20.61 -3.04 -11.96
C GLN A 289 -20.38 -3.24 -10.46
N PHE A 290 -21.08 -4.19 -9.86
CA PHE A 290 -20.90 -4.56 -8.46
C PHE A 290 -19.45 -4.99 -8.17
N LEU A 291 -18.93 -5.91 -8.99
CA LEU A 291 -17.55 -6.40 -8.84
C LEU A 291 -16.51 -5.27 -8.97
N LYS A 292 -16.70 -4.38 -9.96
CA LYS A 292 -15.81 -3.20 -10.12
C LYS A 292 -15.88 -2.27 -8.91
N THR A 293 -17.08 -2.07 -8.37
CA THR A 293 -17.27 -1.21 -7.19
C THR A 293 -16.63 -1.86 -5.96
N MET A 294 -16.84 -3.16 -5.74
CA MET A 294 -16.19 -3.88 -4.64
C MET A 294 -14.67 -3.80 -4.72
N ALA A 295 -14.08 -4.02 -5.91
CA ALA A 295 -12.65 -3.89 -6.10
C ALA A 295 -12.15 -2.47 -5.82
N ALA A 296 -12.87 -1.45 -6.27
CA ALA A 296 -12.52 -0.06 -6.01
C ALA A 296 -12.58 0.28 -4.52
N GLU A 297 -13.59 -0.18 -3.81
CA GLU A 297 -13.79 0.12 -2.38
C GLU A 297 -12.82 -0.65 -1.48
N LYS A 298 -12.62 -1.96 -1.73
CA LYS A 298 -11.70 -2.80 -0.94
C LYS A 298 -10.23 -2.53 -1.23
N LEU A 299 -9.88 -2.37 -2.50
CA LEU A 299 -8.48 -2.35 -2.95
C LEU A 299 -7.99 -0.92 -3.21
N ASN A 300 -8.91 0.04 -3.22
CA ASN A 300 -8.66 1.40 -3.68
C ASN A 300 -8.01 1.43 -5.09
N LEU A 301 -8.30 0.42 -5.91
CA LEU A 301 -7.79 0.22 -7.26
C LEU A 301 -8.96 0.30 -8.25
N THR A 302 -8.87 1.25 -9.17
CA THR A 302 -9.78 1.33 -10.31
C THR A 302 -9.04 0.89 -11.57
N GLU A 303 -9.73 0.25 -12.50
CA GLU A 303 -9.17 -0.16 -13.78
C GLU A 303 -8.52 1.02 -14.53
N ASP A 304 -9.13 2.20 -14.41
CA ASP A 304 -8.64 3.44 -15.03
C ASP A 304 -7.32 3.97 -14.41
N ALA A 305 -6.99 3.53 -13.19
CA ALA A 305 -5.75 3.89 -12.53
C ALA A 305 -4.56 2.99 -12.93
N LEU A 306 -4.83 1.85 -13.59
CA LEU A 306 -3.80 0.92 -14.01
C LEU A 306 -3.07 1.42 -15.25
N SER A 307 -1.76 1.56 -15.12
CA SER A 307 -0.92 1.94 -16.25
C SER A 307 -0.82 0.81 -17.29
N ASN A 308 -0.73 1.19 -18.57
CA ASN A 308 -0.43 0.21 -19.62
C ASN A 308 1.06 -0.15 -19.57
N PRO A 309 1.45 -1.42 -19.42
CA PRO A 309 2.85 -1.83 -19.28
C PRO A 309 3.77 -1.38 -20.42
N ILE A 310 3.27 -1.44 -21.66
CA ILE A 310 4.05 -1.03 -22.85
C ILE A 310 4.23 0.50 -22.86
N THR A 311 3.17 1.25 -22.57
CA THR A 311 3.25 2.70 -22.50
C THR A 311 4.21 3.15 -21.41
N SER A 312 4.15 2.54 -20.22
CA SER A 312 5.08 2.83 -19.11
C SER A 312 6.52 2.51 -19.48
N ALA A 313 6.77 1.39 -20.15
CA ALA A 313 8.10 1.00 -20.62
C ALA A 313 8.66 2.03 -21.62
N VAL A 314 7.88 2.37 -22.63
CA VAL A 314 8.31 3.31 -23.68
C VAL A 314 8.54 4.71 -23.10
N THR A 315 7.61 5.21 -22.29
CA THR A 315 7.73 6.54 -21.66
C THR A 315 8.92 6.58 -20.72
N GLY A 316 9.10 5.55 -19.87
CA GLY A 316 10.24 5.45 -18.97
C GLY A 316 11.58 5.38 -19.70
N SER A 317 11.71 4.54 -20.75
CA SER A 317 12.93 4.44 -21.54
C SER A 317 13.26 5.76 -22.25
N LEU A 318 12.29 6.38 -22.92
CA LEU A 318 12.52 7.60 -23.68
C LEU A 318 12.87 8.79 -22.78
N SER A 319 12.14 8.97 -21.67
CA SER A 319 12.43 10.06 -20.75
C SER A 319 13.83 9.91 -20.11
N THR A 320 14.20 8.69 -19.73
CA THR A 320 15.55 8.39 -19.19
C THR A 320 16.62 8.64 -20.26
N ALA A 321 16.41 8.20 -21.49
CA ALA A 321 17.35 8.45 -22.58
C ALA A 321 17.56 9.95 -22.85
N VAL A 322 16.49 10.75 -22.82
CA VAL A 322 16.56 12.22 -22.97
C VAL A 322 17.39 12.84 -21.85
N GLY A 323 17.11 12.48 -20.59
CA GLY A 323 17.90 12.98 -19.46
C GLY A 323 19.37 12.58 -19.52
N ALA A 324 19.62 11.29 -19.85
CA ALA A 324 20.97 10.73 -19.98
C ALA A 324 21.79 11.33 -21.13
N PHE A 325 21.14 11.78 -22.19
CA PHE A 325 21.82 12.38 -23.33
C PHE A 325 22.46 13.75 -23.00
N ILE A 326 21.88 14.51 -22.05
CA ILE A 326 22.31 15.86 -21.72
C ILE A 326 23.79 15.93 -21.28
N PRO A 327 24.27 15.15 -20.30
CA PRO A 327 25.68 15.20 -19.89
C PRO A 327 26.66 14.66 -20.94
N VAL A 328 26.20 13.86 -21.88
CA VAL A 328 27.02 13.29 -22.96
C VAL A 328 27.18 14.24 -24.13
N LEU A 329 26.17 15.10 -24.36
CA LEU A 329 26.09 15.97 -25.52
C LEU A 329 27.34 16.81 -25.79
N PRO A 330 28.01 17.48 -24.82
CA PRO A 330 29.19 18.27 -25.09
C PRO A 330 30.36 17.47 -25.70
N PHE A 331 30.48 16.18 -25.39
CA PHE A 331 31.56 15.33 -25.87
C PHE A 331 31.45 14.94 -27.36
N PHE A 332 30.34 15.22 -28.00
CA PHE A 332 30.21 15.10 -29.45
C PHE A 332 30.86 16.27 -30.19
N PHE A 333 30.98 17.43 -29.56
CA PHE A 333 31.41 18.66 -30.23
C PHE A 333 32.73 19.20 -29.66
N MET A 334 33.10 18.79 -28.45
CA MET A 334 34.25 19.30 -27.71
C MET A 334 35.08 18.12 -27.15
N SER A 335 36.33 18.40 -26.80
CA SER A 335 37.23 17.40 -26.23
C SER A 335 38.03 17.94 -25.04
N GLY A 336 38.51 17.04 -24.17
CA GLY A 336 39.30 17.39 -22.99
C GLY A 336 38.51 18.13 -21.92
N TYR A 337 39.22 18.89 -21.10
CA TYR A 337 38.60 19.64 -19.98
C TYR A 337 37.50 20.60 -20.36
N PRO A 338 37.51 21.29 -21.53
CA PRO A 338 36.39 22.12 -21.97
C PRO A 338 35.08 21.34 -22.12
N ALA A 339 35.15 20.10 -22.62
CA ALA A 339 33.97 19.23 -22.70
C ALA A 339 33.43 18.82 -21.33
N VAL A 340 34.33 18.54 -20.35
CA VAL A 340 33.97 18.19 -18.98
C VAL A 340 33.26 19.37 -18.30
N ILE A 341 33.80 20.57 -18.42
CA ILE A 341 33.22 21.78 -17.84
C ILE A 341 31.85 22.07 -18.48
N ALA A 342 31.75 21.98 -19.81
CA ALA A 342 30.48 22.18 -20.51
C ALA A 342 29.44 21.13 -20.06
N ALA A 343 29.84 19.86 -19.92
CA ALA A 343 28.95 18.80 -19.43
C ALA A 343 28.45 19.10 -17.99
N ALA A 344 29.32 19.57 -17.11
CA ALA A 344 28.91 19.96 -15.75
C ALA A 344 27.90 21.12 -15.78
N ILE A 345 28.14 22.16 -16.57
CA ILE A 345 27.27 23.33 -16.67
C ILE A 345 25.89 22.93 -17.21
N VAL A 346 25.83 22.21 -18.34
CA VAL A 346 24.53 21.81 -18.93
C VAL A 346 23.78 20.81 -18.05
N SER A 347 24.48 19.91 -17.37
CA SER A 347 23.85 18.96 -16.44
C SER A 347 23.26 19.68 -15.23
N LEU A 348 23.97 20.62 -14.61
CA LEU A 348 23.43 21.40 -13.48
C LEU A 348 22.26 22.29 -13.89
N ALA A 349 22.34 22.93 -15.07
CA ALA A 349 21.22 23.68 -15.63
C ALA A 349 20.00 22.78 -15.89
N ALA A 350 20.23 21.56 -16.39
CA ALA A 350 19.16 20.58 -16.60
C ALA A 350 18.55 20.09 -15.27
N HIS A 351 19.36 19.84 -14.23
CA HIS A 351 18.86 19.53 -12.89
C HIS A 351 17.96 20.66 -12.36
N PHE A 352 18.38 21.92 -12.54
CA PHE A 352 17.54 23.05 -12.17
C PHE A 352 16.21 23.05 -12.94
N ALA A 353 16.25 22.86 -14.26
CA ALA A 353 15.06 22.84 -15.09
C ALA A 353 14.09 21.68 -14.71
N VAL A 354 14.63 20.48 -14.47
CA VAL A 354 13.85 19.31 -14.02
C VAL A 354 13.25 19.56 -12.64
N GLY A 355 14.02 20.14 -11.70
CA GLY A 355 13.54 20.53 -10.40
C GLY A 355 12.45 21.60 -10.46
N ALA A 356 12.61 22.60 -11.34
CA ALA A 356 11.59 23.60 -11.59
C ALA A 356 10.33 22.98 -12.22
N ALA A 357 10.46 22.06 -13.19
CA ALA A 357 9.34 21.34 -13.78
C ALA A 357 8.61 20.46 -12.75
N LYS A 358 9.31 19.86 -11.78
CA LYS A 358 8.71 19.13 -10.66
C LYS A 358 7.72 19.99 -9.87
N SER A 359 7.91 21.31 -9.80
CA SER A 359 6.98 22.21 -9.09
C SER A 359 5.61 22.32 -9.78
N LEU A 360 5.48 21.94 -11.05
CA LEU A 360 4.17 21.90 -11.74
C LEU A 360 3.26 20.80 -11.15
N VAL A 361 3.85 19.79 -10.55
CA VAL A 361 3.13 18.65 -9.93
C VAL A 361 3.26 18.62 -8.39
N THR A 362 4.03 19.57 -7.81
CA THR A 362 4.19 19.69 -6.35
C THR A 362 3.78 21.10 -5.91
N VAL A 363 3.31 21.25 -4.66
CA VAL A 363 2.88 22.55 -4.09
C VAL A 363 4.08 23.45 -3.73
N ARG A 364 5.30 23.10 -4.15
CA ARG A 364 6.53 23.83 -3.83
C ARG A 364 6.83 24.93 -4.86
N SER A 365 7.60 25.95 -4.44
CA SER A 365 8.13 26.98 -5.32
C SER A 365 9.10 26.37 -6.34
N TRP A 366 8.97 26.73 -7.62
CA TRP A 366 9.84 26.28 -8.71
C TRP A 366 11.32 26.61 -8.45
N TRP A 367 11.58 27.75 -7.83
CA TRP A 367 12.95 28.20 -7.49
C TRP A 367 13.58 27.31 -6.43
N SER A 368 12.84 26.99 -5.36
CA SER A 368 13.32 26.09 -4.29
C SER A 368 13.55 24.67 -4.80
N SER A 369 12.62 24.13 -5.59
CA SER A 369 12.75 22.81 -6.19
C SER A 369 13.88 22.73 -7.23
N GLY A 370 14.08 23.78 -8.01
CA GLY A 370 15.20 23.88 -8.94
C GLY A 370 16.55 23.82 -8.24
N TRP A 371 16.75 24.65 -7.20
CA TRP A 371 18.00 24.64 -6.44
C TRP A 371 18.24 23.35 -5.66
N GLU A 372 17.20 22.75 -5.08
CA GLU A 372 17.31 21.46 -4.40
C GLU A 372 17.90 20.40 -5.35
N MET A 373 17.35 20.27 -6.56
CA MET A 373 17.82 19.31 -7.55
C MET A 373 19.24 19.66 -8.06
N THR A 374 19.56 20.94 -8.23
CA THR A 374 20.90 21.37 -8.66
C THR A 374 21.96 21.02 -7.61
N ILE A 375 21.65 21.20 -6.33
CA ILE A 375 22.58 20.84 -5.25
C ILE A 375 22.83 19.34 -5.22
N VAL A 376 21.75 18.53 -5.37
CA VAL A 376 21.88 17.06 -5.44
C VAL A 376 22.77 16.66 -6.61
N GLY A 377 22.50 17.17 -7.82
CA GLY A 377 23.32 16.88 -8.99
C GLY A 377 24.77 17.36 -8.85
N ALA A 378 25.01 18.51 -8.20
CA ALA A 378 26.36 19.00 -7.95
C ALA A 378 27.15 18.08 -7.01
N VAL A 379 26.50 17.62 -5.92
CA VAL A 379 27.11 16.66 -4.98
C VAL A 379 27.43 15.34 -5.69
N GLU A 380 26.49 14.82 -6.48
CA GLU A 380 26.66 13.60 -7.26
C GLU A 380 27.84 13.70 -8.23
N GLY A 381 27.92 14.77 -9.02
CA GLY A 381 28.99 15.01 -9.96
C GLY A 381 30.36 15.18 -9.27
N ILE A 382 30.44 15.91 -8.17
CA ILE A 382 31.69 16.10 -7.42
C ILE A 382 32.16 14.79 -6.80
N VAL A 383 31.30 14.06 -6.12
CA VAL A 383 31.62 12.79 -5.48
C VAL A 383 32.12 11.77 -6.49
N THR A 384 31.42 11.59 -7.60
CA THR A 384 31.81 10.64 -8.64
C THR A 384 33.11 11.04 -9.33
N TYR A 385 33.33 12.35 -9.56
CA TYR A 385 34.58 12.86 -10.14
C TYR A 385 35.79 12.59 -9.21
N LEU A 386 35.66 12.84 -7.91
CA LEU A 386 36.71 12.57 -6.93
C LEU A 386 37.01 11.06 -6.80
N ILE A 387 35.97 10.22 -6.79
CA ILE A 387 36.16 8.77 -6.80
C ILE A 387 36.92 8.36 -8.09
N GLY A 388 36.51 8.93 -9.24
CA GLY A 388 37.22 8.70 -10.51
C GLY A 388 38.70 9.03 -10.45
N ILE A 389 39.08 10.19 -9.90
CA ILE A 389 40.48 10.55 -9.70
C ILE A 389 41.20 9.50 -8.84
N GLY A 390 40.59 9.08 -7.71
CA GLY A 390 41.14 8.06 -6.82
C GLY A 390 41.43 6.74 -7.54
N ILE A 391 40.46 6.25 -8.33
CA ILE A 391 40.60 5.00 -9.11
C ILE A 391 41.67 5.16 -10.21
N GLY A 392 41.70 6.30 -10.90
CA GLY A 392 42.67 6.57 -11.96
C GLY A 392 44.15 6.58 -11.44
N HIS A 393 44.37 6.96 -10.19
CA HIS A 393 45.71 6.92 -9.56
C HIS A 393 46.09 5.51 -9.09
N VAL A 394 45.15 4.63 -8.77
CA VAL A 394 45.45 3.25 -8.29
C VAL A 394 45.70 2.31 -9.47
N GLY A 395 45.21 2.64 -10.66
CA GLY A 395 45.32 1.81 -11.87
C GLY A 395 46.49 2.19 -12.81
N ALA A 396 47.26 3.23 -12.45
CA ALA A 396 48.49 3.67 -13.14
C ALA A 396 49.72 3.15 -12.43
#